data_b103c83faac3108ce321d01e6eefca72
#
_entry.id   b103c83faac3108ce321d01e6eefca72
#
_cell.length_a   1.000
_cell.length_b   1.000
_cell.length_c   1.000
_cell.angle_alpha   90.00
_cell.angle_beta   90.00
_cell.angle_gamma   90.00
#
_symmetry.space_group_name_H-M   'P 1'
#
loop_
_entity.id
_entity.type
_entity.pdbx_description
1 polymer ?
#
loop_
_entity_poly.entity_id
_entity_poly.type
_entity_poly.pdbx_seq_one_letter_code
_entity_poly.pdbx_strand_id
1 'polypeptide(L)'
;MSTGEEDGEPLSPMARVFQLPGNDCCIITFIGCKTKINAEVIRSGLKENVFKHPRFSSKLSGDGLSWIKTQVNIEDHIFVADYRDQNEIAEDGERFVEDYVSRLTMLPLDKSRPLWDIHILNVKTSDADATTSHRDKASTIRALKHRRRVYNKDKISWFDIKTPLKGDVGVESSPKKFCHRIVSLDDLRVIKEAMSMTINDVLLGVTQAALSRYLNNFPGKIRLTAGVFVNLRSDTGIQPLADMMAKNNSKCRWGNYFSSISFPISVRLEADPLVYLSKAKSTMDRKKHSLLPALAFSSTEFIFNTFGAKLGGTLLKRLVSNTTTFISNMIGPADEISFHGHPIAYIAPSVYGHAHVSIDYTFPKLCRNDGNLHCGRSECHTKTPPAL
;
A
#
# COMPACT_ATOMS: atom_id res chain seq x y z
N MET A 1 -40.31 17.32 11.81
CA MET A 1 -38.91 17.36 12.34
C MET A 1 -38.00 17.11 11.16
N SER A 2 -37.42 18.14 10.63
CA SER A 2 -36.45 18.08 9.51
C SER A 2 -35.19 17.48 10.08
N THR A 3 -34.83 16.25 9.64
CA THR A 3 -33.49 15.69 9.83
C THR A 3 -32.57 16.51 8.94
N GLY A 4 -31.79 17.40 9.57
CA GLY A 4 -30.76 18.13 8.87
C GLY A 4 -29.82 17.12 8.20
N GLU A 5 -29.81 17.13 6.87
CA GLU A 5 -28.77 16.46 6.09
C GLU A 5 -27.43 17.06 6.55
N GLU A 6 -26.62 16.30 7.25
CA GLU A 6 -25.25 16.66 7.53
C GLU A 6 -24.54 16.77 6.18
N ASP A 7 -24.23 17.98 5.75
CA ASP A 7 -23.50 18.28 4.49
C ASP A 7 -22.12 17.60 4.52
N GLY A 8 -22.08 16.35 4.09
CA GLY A 8 -20.86 15.54 4.02
C GLY A 8 -20.16 15.68 2.67
N GLU A 9 -18.84 15.69 2.67
CA GLU A 9 -18.07 15.62 1.42
C GLU A 9 -18.24 14.23 0.79
N PRO A 10 -18.77 14.11 -0.45
CA PRO A 10 -19.01 12.81 -1.07
C PRO A 10 -17.69 12.05 -1.32
N LEU A 11 -17.69 10.74 -1.06
CA LEU A 11 -16.57 9.87 -1.38
C LEU A 11 -16.32 9.85 -2.89
N SER A 12 -15.04 9.86 -3.28
CA SER A 12 -14.67 9.58 -4.67
C SER A 12 -15.15 8.18 -5.08
N PRO A 13 -15.40 7.94 -6.39
CA PRO A 13 -15.84 6.63 -6.86
C PRO A 13 -14.96 5.48 -6.37
N MET A 14 -13.65 5.63 -6.40
CA MET A 14 -12.71 4.62 -5.92
C MET A 14 -12.80 4.43 -4.40
N ALA A 15 -12.97 5.51 -3.62
CA ALA A 15 -13.13 5.41 -2.17
C ALA A 15 -14.40 4.64 -1.78
N ARG A 16 -15.47 4.75 -2.57
CA ARG A 16 -16.70 3.95 -2.38
C ARG A 16 -16.48 2.46 -2.57
N VAL A 17 -15.58 2.08 -3.49
CA VAL A 17 -15.22 0.66 -3.70
C VAL A 17 -14.64 0.04 -2.44
N PHE A 18 -13.78 0.77 -1.74
CA PHE A 18 -13.15 0.30 -0.51
C PHE A 18 -14.12 0.24 0.70
N GLN A 19 -15.37 0.65 0.51
CA GLN A 19 -16.44 0.48 1.50
C GLN A 19 -17.35 -0.72 1.19
N LEU A 20 -17.21 -1.32 -0.01
CA LEU A 20 -18.03 -2.46 -0.40
C LEU A 20 -17.60 -3.74 0.35
N PRO A 21 -18.53 -4.62 0.71
CA PRO A 21 -18.21 -5.90 1.33
C PRO A 21 -17.20 -6.71 0.51
N GLY A 22 -16.17 -7.22 1.17
CA GLY A 22 -15.07 -7.97 0.54
C GLY A 22 -14.03 -7.10 -0.16
N ASN A 23 -14.06 -5.77 0.01
CA ASN A 23 -13.04 -4.83 -0.42
C ASN A 23 -12.60 -3.91 0.74
N ASP A 24 -12.49 -4.45 1.93
CA ASP A 24 -12.15 -3.71 3.14
C ASP A 24 -10.65 -3.38 3.20
N CYS A 25 -10.19 -2.67 2.19
CA CYS A 25 -8.80 -2.36 1.98
C CYS A 25 -8.30 -1.30 2.98
N CYS A 26 -7.26 -1.63 3.71
CA CYS A 26 -6.61 -0.75 4.66
C CYS A 26 -5.13 -0.60 4.33
N ILE A 27 -4.57 0.53 4.73
CA ILE A 27 -3.12 0.79 4.69
C ILE A 27 -2.61 0.67 6.12
N ILE A 28 -1.55 -0.06 6.32
CA ILE A 28 -0.78 -0.09 7.54
C ILE A 28 0.61 0.45 7.24
N THR A 29 1.04 1.43 7.99
CA THR A 29 2.37 2.02 7.84
C THR A 29 3.16 1.75 9.10
N PHE A 30 4.22 0.98 8.97
CA PHE A 30 5.14 0.71 10.04
C PHE A 30 6.29 1.72 9.96
N ILE A 31 6.62 2.35 11.10
CA ILE A 31 7.62 3.40 11.18
C ILE A 31 8.63 3.03 12.26
N GLY A 32 9.89 2.93 11.89
CA GLY A 32 11.01 2.83 12.82
C GLY A 32 11.57 4.22 13.11
N CYS A 33 11.80 4.53 14.37
CA CYS A 33 12.40 5.78 14.82
C CYS A 33 13.79 5.55 15.42
N LYS A 34 14.68 6.53 15.27
CA LYS A 34 16.05 6.49 15.83
C LYS A 34 16.09 6.75 17.33
N THR A 35 14.97 7.16 17.92
CA THR A 35 14.85 7.45 19.36
C THR A 35 13.56 6.85 19.90
N LYS A 36 13.54 6.55 21.20
CA LYS A 36 12.33 6.10 21.89
C LYS A 36 11.22 7.15 21.75
N ILE A 37 10.02 6.72 21.41
CA ILE A 37 8.88 7.59 21.12
C ILE A 37 8.22 8.00 22.43
N ASN A 38 8.06 9.32 22.64
CA ASN A 38 7.29 9.86 23.73
C ASN A 38 5.82 10.01 23.30
N ALA A 39 4.94 9.21 23.89
CA ALA A 39 3.52 9.20 23.56
C ALA A 39 2.84 10.56 23.81
N GLU A 40 3.24 11.30 24.85
CA GLU A 40 2.66 12.61 25.17
C GLU A 40 3.02 13.66 24.11
N VAL A 41 4.23 13.61 23.57
CA VAL A 41 4.66 14.49 22.47
C VAL A 41 3.84 14.19 21.22
N ILE A 42 3.60 12.91 20.91
CA ILE A 42 2.74 12.52 19.78
C ILE A 42 1.30 12.99 20.00
N ARG A 43 0.73 12.79 21.21
CA ARG A 43 -0.62 13.26 21.55
C ARG A 43 -0.77 14.77 21.37
N SER A 44 0.16 15.53 21.94
CA SER A 44 0.15 17.00 21.84
C SER A 44 0.26 17.47 20.41
N GLY A 45 1.19 16.94 19.64
CA GLY A 45 1.38 17.31 18.25
C GLY A 45 0.19 16.95 17.35
N LEU A 46 -0.49 15.84 17.63
CA LEU A 46 -1.71 15.46 16.91
C LEU A 46 -2.89 16.35 17.28
N LYS A 47 -3.05 16.72 18.57
CA LYS A 47 -4.08 17.68 18.99
C LYS A 47 -3.98 19.00 18.25
N GLU A 48 -2.78 19.47 17.95
CA GLU A 48 -2.57 20.72 17.20
C GLU A 48 -2.79 20.59 15.70
N ASN A 49 -2.55 19.42 15.13
CA ASN A 49 -2.43 19.25 13.68
C ASN A 49 -3.54 18.41 13.05
N VAL A 50 -4.18 17.49 13.79
CA VAL A 50 -5.18 16.56 13.22
C VAL A 50 -6.35 17.28 12.58
N PHE A 51 -6.78 18.41 13.14
CA PHE A 51 -7.92 19.21 12.63
C PHE A 51 -7.58 19.98 11.37
N LYS A 52 -6.29 20.16 11.05
CA LYS A 52 -5.86 20.85 9.83
C LYS A 52 -6.10 20.01 8.59
N HIS A 53 -6.21 18.71 8.74
CA HIS A 53 -6.42 17.81 7.61
C HIS A 53 -7.83 17.19 7.66
N PRO A 54 -8.70 17.47 6.67
CA PRO A 54 -10.09 17.01 6.67
C PRO A 54 -10.22 15.49 6.84
N ARG A 55 -9.29 14.74 6.27
CA ARG A 55 -9.29 13.27 6.32
C ARG A 55 -9.19 12.73 7.74
N PHE A 56 -8.33 13.30 8.57
CA PHE A 56 -8.14 12.87 9.95
C PHE A 56 -9.22 13.40 10.91
N SER A 57 -10.04 14.35 10.45
CA SER A 57 -11.11 14.97 11.23
C SER A 57 -12.52 14.67 10.70
N SER A 58 -12.66 13.66 9.83
CA SER A 58 -13.96 13.23 9.31
C SER A 58 -14.16 11.73 9.51
N LYS A 59 -15.38 11.36 9.90
CA LYS A 59 -15.85 9.97 9.93
C LYS A 59 -16.66 9.64 8.69
N LEU A 60 -16.90 8.36 8.47
CA LEU A 60 -17.77 7.89 7.40
C LEU A 60 -19.22 8.13 7.78
N SER A 61 -20.06 8.57 6.84
CA SER A 61 -21.52 8.64 6.99
C SER A 61 -22.11 7.25 7.21
N GLY A 62 -23.31 7.19 7.81
CA GLY A 62 -24.00 5.92 8.08
C GLY A 62 -24.28 5.10 6.81
N ASP A 63 -24.49 5.75 5.67
CA ASP A 63 -24.65 5.12 4.35
C ASP A 63 -23.34 4.74 3.66
N GLY A 64 -22.21 5.17 4.21
CA GLY A 64 -20.88 4.91 3.64
C GLY A 64 -20.53 5.71 2.37
N LEU A 65 -21.27 6.77 2.05
CA LEU A 65 -21.13 7.51 0.79
C LEU A 65 -20.44 8.86 0.93
N SER A 66 -20.32 9.38 2.16
CA SER A 66 -19.81 10.73 2.43
C SER A 66 -18.88 10.76 3.64
N TRP A 67 -18.01 11.76 3.68
CA TRP A 67 -17.20 12.11 4.83
C TRP A 67 -17.89 13.20 5.63
N ILE A 68 -18.16 12.95 6.89
CA ILE A 68 -18.79 13.91 7.81
C ILE A 68 -17.72 14.41 8.77
N LYS A 69 -17.55 15.73 8.82
CA LYS A 69 -16.64 16.35 9.77
C LYS A 69 -17.12 16.05 11.18
N THR A 70 -16.21 15.63 12.05
CA THR A 70 -16.52 15.26 13.43
C THR A 70 -15.49 15.79 14.41
N GLN A 71 -15.87 15.84 15.67
CA GLN A 71 -14.91 16.11 16.73
C GLN A 71 -14.08 14.85 16.98
N VAL A 72 -12.76 15.02 17.03
CA VAL A 72 -11.81 13.91 17.23
C VAL A 72 -11.31 13.93 18.65
N ASN A 73 -11.52 12.84 19.37
CA ASN A 73 -10.83 12.60 20.61
C ASN A 73 -9.54 11.81 20.31
N ILE A 74 -8.39 12.45 20.49
CA ILE A 74 -7.07 11.86 20.17
C ILE A 74 -6.79 10.58 20.97
N GLU A 75 -7.30 10.48 22.19
CA GLU A 75 -7.08 9.32 23.06
C GLU A 75 -7.70 8.04 22.49
N ASP A 76 -8.75 8.16 21.68
CA ASP A 76 -9.37 7.02 21.02
C ASP A 76 -8.57 6.48 19.84
N HIS A 77 -7.54 7.22 19.41
CA HIS A 77 -6.76 6.93 18.22
C HIS A 77 -5.29 6.56 18.51
N ILE A 78 -4.83 6.71 19.77
CA ILE A 78 -3.44 6.42 20.13
C ILE A 78 -3.41 5.29 21.16
N PHE A 79 -2.79 4.20 20.77
CA PHE A 79 -2.61 3.01 21.58
C PHE A 79 -1.13 2.85 21.92
N VAL A 80 -0.80 2.86 23.20
CA VAL A 80 0.54 2.51 23.65
C VAL A 80 0.49 1.05 24.07
N ALA A 81 1.29 0.23 23.40
CA ALA A 81 1.33 -1.18 23.73
C ALA A 81 1.97 -1.39 25.13
N ASP A 82 1.25 -2.04 26.01
CA ASP A 82 1.74 -2.44 27.33
C ASP A 82 2.31 -3.86 27.23
N TYR A 83 3.57 -4.00 27.61
CA TYR A 83 4.30 -5.26 27.58
C TYR A 83 4.51 -5.76 29.00
N ARG A 84 3.86 -6.86 29.34
CA ARG A 84 4.02 -7.51 30.62
C ARG A 84 5.30 -8.35 30.71
N ASP A 85 5.82 -8.77 29.57
CA ASP A 85 7.04 -9.59 29.52
C ASP A 85 8.10 -8.93 28.61
N GLN A 86 9.02 -8.20 29.25
CA GLN A 86 10.11 -7.52 28.55
C GLN A 86 11.18 -8.51 28.04
N ASN A 87 11.22 -9.74 28.52
CA ASN A 87 12.23 -10.73 28.14
C ASN A 87 11.94 -11.34 26.76
N GLU A 88 10.68 -11.62 26.42
CA GLU A 88 10.31 -12.07 25.08
C GLU A 88 10.63 -11.05 23.99
N ILE A 89 10.52 -9.77 24.32
CA ILE A 89 10.79 -8.67 23.37
C ILE A 89 12.29 -8.48 23.17
N ALA A 90 13.09 -8.72 24.18
CA ALA A 90 14.54 -8.55 24.14
C ALA A 90 15.23 -9.58 23.21
N GLU A 91 14.62 -10.75 23.00
CA GLU A 91 15.20 -11.81 22.18
C GLU A 91 14.94 -11.59 20.68
N ASP A 92 13.76 -11.12 20.27
CA ASP A 92 13.43 -10.88 18.85
C ASP A 92 12.38 -9.76 18.68
N GLY A 93 12.84 -8.53 18.80
CA GLY A 93 11.97 -7.35 18.64
C GLY A 93 11.34 -7.23 17.25
N GLU A 94 11.99 -7.71 16.20
CA GLU A 94 11.44 -7.69 14.84
C GLU A 94 10.25 -8.62 14.72
N ARG A 95 10.40 -9.83 15.18
CA ARG A 95 9.32 -10.82 15.18
C ARG A 95 8.12 -10.34 16.00
N PHE A 96 8.38 -9.77 17.18
CA PHE A 96 7.32 -9.21 18.00
C PHE A 96 6.53 -8.14 17.25
N VAL A 97 7.23 -7.20 16.61
CA VAL A 97 6.60 -6.12 15.83
C VAL A 97 5.84 -6.68 14.64
N GLU A 98 6.42 -7.61 13.88
CA GLU A 98 5.75 -8.27 12.75
C GLU A 98 4.47 -8.99 13.20
N ASP A 99 4.49 -9.67 14.32
CA ASP A 99 3.34 -10.38 14.88
C ASP A 99 2.28 -9.42 15.42
N TYR A 100 2.70 -8.31 16.05
CA TYR A 100 1.78 -7.27 16.48
C TYR A 100 1.05 -6.63 15.30
N VAL A 101 1.79 -6.19 14.29
CA VAL A 101 1.23 -5.61 13.06
C VAL A 101 0.31 -6.62 12.36
N SER A 102 0.70 -7.90 12.33
CA SER A 102 -0.12 -8.97 11.77
C SER A 102 -1.48 -9.09 12.48
N ARG A 103 -1.51 -8.99 13.81
CA ARG A 103 -2.75 -8.99 14.59
C ARG A 103 -3.63 -7.78 14.27
N LEU A 104 -3.03 -6.60 14.05
CA LEU A 104 -3.80 -5.41 13.68
C LEU A 104 -4.57 -5.59 12.38
N THR A 105 -4.08 -6.38 11.43
CA THR A 105 -4.80 -6.64 10.17
C THR A 105 -6.13 -7.37 10.37
N MET A 106 -6.32 -8.02 11.51
CA MET A 106 -7.55 -8.75 11.87
C MET A 106 -8.58 -7.89 12.62
N LEU A 107 -8.16 -6.73 13.11
CA LEU A 107 -9.02 -5.85 13.89
C LEU A 107 -9.67 -4.82 12.96
N PRO A 108 -11.01 -4.71 12.90
CA PRO A 108 -11.66 -3.68 12.12
C PRO A 108 -11.39 -2.30 12.71
N LEU A 109 -11.35 -1.29 11.84
CA LEU A 109 -11.40 0.11 12.29
C LEU A 109 -12.82 0.48 12.70
N ASP A 110 -12.96 1.21 13.81
CA ASP A 110 -14.23 1.66 14.32
C ASP A 110 -14.85 2.74 13.42
N LYS A 111 -15.96 2.45 12.79
CA LYS A 111 -16.64 3.35 11.84
C LYS A 111 -17.38 4.52 12.51
N SER A 112 -17.54 4.50 13.83
CA SER A 112 -18.18 5.61 14.57
C SER A 112 -17.29 6.85 14.68
N ARG A 113 -15.98 6.71 14.37
CA ARG A 113 -14.94 7.73 14.45
C ARG A 113 -14.11 7.78 13.17
N PRO A 114 -13.20 8.77 12.99
CA PRO A 114 -12.26 8.79 11.86
C PRO A 114 -11.48 7.47 11.75
N LEU A 115 -11.34 6.96 10.52
CA LEU A 115 -10.86 5.60 10.23
C LEU A 115 -9.33 5.53 10.21
N TRP A 116 -8.71 5.91 11.31
CA TRP A 116 -7.26 5.80 11.52
C TRP A 116 -6.92 5.50 12.99
N ASP A 117 -5.77 4.90 13.22
CA ASP A 117 -5.19 4.71 14.55
C ASP A 117 -3.66 4.71 14.50
N ILE A 118 -3.02 4.93 15.64
CA ILE A 118 -1.57 4.91 15.84
C ILE A 118 -1.27 4.00 17.03
N HIS A 119 -0.39 3.04 16.81
CA HIS A 119 0.09 2.13 17.83
C HIS A 119 1.56 2.38 18.12
N ILE A 120 1.90 2.86 19.31
CA ILE A 120 3.26 3.10 19.76
C ILE A 120 3.77 1.84 20.45
N LEU A 121 4.77 1.22 19.86
CA LEU A 121 5.31 -0.04 20.36
C LEU A 121 6.58 0.16 21.19
N ASN A 122 7.42 1.13 20.85
CA ASN A 122 8.70 1.39 21.53
C ASN A 122 9.60 0.14 21.66
N VAL A 123 9.53 -0.73 20.68
CA VAL A 123 10.34 -1.95 20.59
C VAL A 123 11.56 -1.66 19.74
N LYS A 124 12.73 -2.05 20.22
CA LYS A 124 13.98 -1.97 19.46
C LYS A 124 14.04 -3.09 18.42
N THR A 125 14.47 -2.73 17.23
CA THR A 125 14.75 -3.64 16.11
C THR A 125 16.18 -3.44 15.64
N SER A 126 16.68 -4.25 14.68
CA SER A 126 18.04 -4.08 14.14
C SER A 126 18.24 -2.69 13.51
N ASP A 127 17.19 -2.08 13.01
CA ASP A 127 17.23 -0.88 12.18
C ASP A 127 16.61 0.36 12.85
N ALA A 128 16.04 0.21 14.07
CA ALA A 128 15.40 1.31 14.79
C ALA A 128 15.43 1.10 16.31
N ASP A 129 15.57 2.19 17.06
CA ASP A 129 15.53 2.17 18.53
C ASP A 129 14.11 2.12 19.10
N ALA A 130 13.12 2.50 18.31
CA ALA A 130 11.71 2.40 18.66
C ALA A 130 10.82 2.28 17.41
N THR A 131 9.64 1.73 17.61
CA THR A 131 8.72 1.43 16.52
C THR A 131 7.32 1.92 16.81
N THR A 132 6.61 2.31 15.76
CA THR A 132 5.19 2.65 15.78
C THR A 132 4.50 2.14 14.54
N SER A 133 3.23 1.88 14.62
CA SER A 133 2.38 1.53 13.50
C SER A 133 1.23 2.51 13.38
N HIS A 134 1.00 3.01 12.18
CA HIS A 134 -0.17 3.79 11.82
C HIS A 134 -1.05 2.99 10.88
N ARG A 135 -2.34 3.00 11.13
CA ARG A 135 -3.33 2.33 10.29
C ARG A 135 -4.39 3.31 9.82
N ASP A 136 -4.74 3.23 8.54
CA ASP A 136 -5.78 4.05 7.92
C ASP A 136 -6.54 3.24 6.86
N LYS A 137 -7.78 3.62 6.62
CA LYS A 137 -8.60 3.08 5.55
C LYS A 137 -8.14 3.61 4.19
N ALA A 138 -7.93 2.73 3.22
CA ALA A 138 -7.43 3.08 1.87
C ALA A 138 -8.39 3.95 1.03
N SER A 139 -9.45 4.48 1.60
CA SER A 139 -10.50 5.24 0.94
C SER A 139 -10.14 6.70 0.62
N THR A 140 -8.88 7.12 0.79
CA THR A 140 -8.51 8.52 0.67
C THR A 140 -8.07 8.86 -0.74
N ILE A 141 -8.71 9.89 -1.27
CA ILE A 141 -8.21 10.98 -2.13
C ILE A 141 -8.83 11.08 -3.54
N ARG A 142 -9.28 12.33 -3.85
CA ARG A 142 -10.01 12.78 -5.04
C ARG A 142 -9.18 12.73 -6.32
N ALA A 143 -9.79 12.27 -7.43
CA ALA A 143 -9.22 12.32 -8.77
C ALA A 143 -9.61 13.57 -9.55
N LEU A 144 -8.76 14.07 -10.43
CA LEU A 144 -9.08 15.06 -11.45
C LEU A 144 -8.67 14.57 -12.85
N LYS A 145 -9.53 14.90 -13.82
CA LYS A 145 -9.54 14.43 -15.21
C LYS A 145 -8.35 14.91 -16.04
N HIS A 146 -7.83 14.11 -16.96
CA HIS A 146 -7.58 14.50 -18.35
C HIS A 146 -7.42 13.33 -19.34
N ARG A 147 -7.50 13.62 -20.62
CA ARG A 147 -8.09 12.96 -21.78
C ARG A 147 -7.07 12.23 -22.70
N ARG A 148 -7.46 11.04 -23.24
CA ARG A 148 -7.32 10.41 -24.59
C ARG A 148 -5.93 9.99 -25.13
N ARG A 149 -5.76 8.79 -25.66
CA ARG A 149 -6.12 7.98 -26.84
C ARG A 149 -5.16 6.77 -26.98
N VAL A 150 -5.53 5.71 -27.40
CA VAL A 150 -5.76 4.74 -28.48
C VAL A 150 -5.17 3.33 -28.26
N TYR A 151 -5.87 2.35 -28.71
CA TYR A 151 -5.90 0.91 -28.56
C TYR A 151 -4.72 0.14 -29.19
N ASN A 152 -4.25 -0.93 -28.52
CA ASN A 152 -3.64 -2.07 -29.19
C ASN A 152 -4.03 -3.39 -28.52
N LYS A 153 -4.35 -4.41 -29.33
CA LYS A 153 -4.90 -5.69 -28.91
C LYS A 153 -3.78 -6.65 -28.47
N ASP A 154 -3.48 -6.73 -27.21
CA ASP A 154 -2.84 -7.92 -26.65
C ASP A 154 -3.90 -8.85 -26.07
N LYS A 155 -3.83 -10.15 -26.43
CA LYS A 155 -4.72 -11.17 -25.88
C LYS A 155 -4.56 -11.23 -24.37
N ILE A 156 -5.53 -10.68 -23.65
CA ILE A 156 -5.62 -10.80 -22.20
C ILE A 156 -6.04 -12.25 -21.92
N SER A 157 -5.13 -13.03 -21.35
CA SER A 157 -5.50 -14.32 -20.78
C SER A 157 -6.25 -14.04 -19.47
N TRP A 158 -7.52 -14.38 -19.43
CA TRP A 158 -8.46 -13.96 -18.39
C TRP A 158 -8.36 -14.77 -17.09
N PHE A 159 -7.50 -15.79 -17.00
CA PHE A 159 -7.47 -16.68 -15.83
C PHE A 159 -6.04 -17.01 -15.43
N ASP A 160 -5.66 -16.63 -14.20
CA ASP A 160 -4.49 -17.16 -13.53
C ASP A 160 -4.77 -18.59 -13.04
N ILE A 161 -3.74 -19.43 -13.08
CA ILE A 161 -3.83 -20.78 -12.55
C ILE A 161 -3.91 -20.70 -11.02
N LYS A 162 -4.78 -21.52 -10.42
CA LYS A 162 -4.89 -21.60 -8.96
C LYS A 162 -3.57 -22.09 -8.37
N THR A 163 -2.95 -21.28 -7.53
CA THR A 163 -1.70 -21.56 -6.83
C THR A 163 -1.87 -21.26 -5.34
N PRO A 164 -0.97 -21.69 -4.46
CA PRO A 164 -1.00 -21.32 -3.04
C PRO A 164 -0.95 -19.82 -2.78
N LEU A 165 -0.51 -19.02 -3.78
CA LEU A 165 -0.41 -17.57 -3.70
C LEU A 165 -1.71 -16.86 -4.08
N LYS A 166 -2.66 -17.56 -4.71
CA LYS A 166 -3.96 -17.01 -5.05
C LYS A 166 -4.96 -17.39 -3.97
N GLY A 167 -5.48 -16.40 -3.29
CA GLY A 167 -6.48 -16.61 -2.24
C GLY A 167 -7.81 -17.13 -2.79
N ASP A 168 -8.48 -17.92 -1.97
CA ASP A 168 -9.89 -18.28 -2.20
C ASP A 168 -10.81 -17.09 -1.92
N VAL A 169 -12.09 -17.23 -2.26
CA VAL A 169 -13.11 -16.25 -1.88
C VAL A 169 -13.15 -16.12 -0.36
N GLY A 170 -13.05 -14.90 0.15
CA GLY A 170 -13.02 -14.64 1.58
C GLY A 170 -11.61 -14.56 2.18
N VAL A 171 -10.55 -14.77 1.40
CA VAL A 171 -9.16 -14.66 1.88
C VAL A 171 -8.82 -13.26 2.43
N GLU A 172 -9.55 -12.24 1.99
CA GLU A 172 -9.43 -10.88 2.52
C GLU A 172 -9.68 -10.79 4.03
N SER A 173 -10.51 -11.69 4.57
CA SER A 173 -10.82 -11.79 6.01
C SER A 173 -9.92 -12.77 6.76
N SER A 174 -9.00 -13.45 6.08
CA SER A 174 -8.07 -14.38 6.72
C SER A 174 -6.92 -13.65 7.41
N PRO A 175 -6.33 -14.25 8.48
CA PRO A 175 -5.14 -13.68 9.12
C PRO A 175 -4.02 -13.43 8.14
N LYS A 176 -3.40 -12.25 8.23
CA LYS A 176 -2.24 -11.86 7.42
C LYS A 176 -0.99 -11.91 8.27
N LYS A 177 0.12 -12.35 7.68
CA LYS A 177 1.44 -12.19 8.27
C LYS A 177 2.11 -10.99 7.61
N PHE A 178 2.46 -10.00 8.41
CA PHE A 178 3.30 -8.89 7.99
C PHE A 178 4.76 -9.30 8.18
N CYS A 179 5.57 -9.12 7.14
CA CYS A 179 7.02 -9.32 7.20
C CYS A 179 7.70 -8.14 6.51
N HIS A 180 8.78 -7.63 7.08
CA HIS A 180 9.56 -6.59 6.43
C HIS A 180 11.04 -6.97 6.40
N ARG A 181 11.75 -6.47 5.38
CA ARG A 181 13.20 -6.63 5.23
C ARG A 181 13.76 -5.37 4.60
N ILE A 182 14.88 -4.92 5.12
CA ILE A 182 15.60 -3.77 4.58
C ILE A 182 16.65 -4.26 3.59
N VAL A 183 16.69 -3.62 2.44
CA VAL A 183 17.63 -3.92 1.36
C VAL A 183 18.34 -2.64 0.95
N SER A 184 19.65 -2.72 0.73
CA SER A 184 20.46 -1.58 0.26
C SER A 184 19.94 -1.09 -1.11
N LEU A 185 19.67 0.20 -1.19
CA LEU A 185 19.29 0.81 -2.47
C LEU A 185 20.54 0.97 -3.38
N ASP A 186 21.73 1.05 -2.83
CA ASP A 186 22.97 1.16 -3.61
C ASP A 186 23.21 -0.14 -4.39
N ASP A 187 22.95 -1.29 -3.80
CA ASP A 187 22.99 -2.57 -4.51
C ASP A 187 22.01 -2.59 -5.69
N LEU A 188 20.79 -2.05 -5.48
CA LEU A 188 19.82 -1.92 -6.55
C LEU A 188 20.23 -0.90 -7.62
N ARG A 189 20.95 0.16 -7.24
CA ARG A 189 21.49 1.15 -8.18
C ARG A 189 22.59 0.56 -9.05
N VAL A 190 23.51 -0.21 -8.48
CA VAL A 190 24.56 -0.90 -9.25
C VAL A 190 23.93 -1.76 -10.34
N ILE A 191 22.92 -2.56 -10.00
CA ILE A 191 22.20 -3.41 -10.98
C ILE A 191 21.48 -2.55 -12.02
N LYS A 192 20.77 -1.52 -11.58
CA LYS A 192 20.04 -0.58 -12.47
C LYS A 192 20.95 0.04 -13.50
N GLU A 193 22.13 0.50 -13.08
CA GLU A 193 23.10 1.17 -13.96
C GLU A 193 23.76 0.17 -14.91
N ALA A 194 24.24 -0.96 -14.39
CA ALA A 194 24.86 -2.01 -15.22
C ALA A 194 23.93 -2.52 -16.33
N MET A 195 22.62 -2.60 -16.07
CA MET A 195 21.64 -3.11 -17.02
C MET A 195 20.81 -2.02 -17.71
N SER A 196 21.11 -0.73 -17.50
CA SER A 196 20.40 0.41 -18.08
C SER A 196 18.89 0.30 -17.89
N MET A 197 18.42 0.08 -16.65
CA MET A 197 17.00 -0.12 -16.32
C MET A 197 16.55 0.75 -15.14
N THR A 198 15.28 0.73 -14.80
CA THR A 198 14.76 1.42 -13.60
C THR A 198 14.84 0.52 -12.38
N ILE A 199 14.89 1.10 -11.18
CA ILE A 199 14.80 0.31 -9.92
C ILE A 199 13.53 -0.53 -9.89
N ASN A 200 12.43 -0.01 -10.45
CA ASN A 200 11.18 -0.78 -10.55
C ASN A 200 11.34 -2.06 -11.38
N ASP A 201 12.11 -2.00 -12.46
CA ASP A 201 12.36 -3.18 -13.30
C ASP A 201 13.23 -4.19 -12.55
N VAL A 202 14.21 -3.74 -11.76
CA VAL A 202 15.02 -4.59 -10.88
C VAL A 202 14.13 -5.29 -9.86
N LEU A 203 13.29 -4.55 -9.15
CA LEU A 203 12.40 -5.11 -8.13
C LEU A 203 11.42 -6.14 -8.71
N LEU A 204 10.85 -5.87 -9.89
CA LEU A 204 9.99 -6.80 -10.59
C LEU A 204 10.73 -8.08 -11.00
N GLY A 205 11.95 -7.94 -11.53
CA GLY A 205 12.79 -9.08 -11.90
C GLY A 205 13.16 -9.96 -10.70
N VAL A 206 13.56 -9.34 -9.60
CA VAL A 206 13.86 -10.05 -8.33
C VAL A 206 12.63 -10.75 -7.78
N THR A 207 11.47 -10.09 -7.78
CA THR A 207 10.19 -10.70 -7.37
C THR A 207 9.85 -11.89 -8.25
N GLN A 208 10.01 -11.77 -9.57
CA GLN A 208 9.78 -12.88 -10.50
C GLN A 208 10.73 -14.05 -10.23
N ALA A 209 12.01 -13.80 -9.97
CA ALA A 209 12.98 -14.81 -9.62
C ALA A 209 12.60 -15.54 -8.31
N ALA A 210 12.22 -14.79 -7.28
CA ALA A 210 11.80 -15.36 -5.99
C ALA A 210 10.55 -16.24 -6.14
N LEU A 211 9.53 -15.75 -6.84
CA LEU A 211 8.31 -16.51 -7.10
C LEU A 211 8.57 -17.75 -7.98
N SER A 212 9.48 -17.66 -8.94
CA SER A 212 9.88 -18.80 -9.76
C SER A 212 10.54 -19.90 -8.92
N ARG A 213 11.41 -19.53 -7.99
CA ARG A 213 12.03 -20.49 -7.05
C ARG A 213 11.00 -21.12 -6.11
N TYR A 214 10.12 -20.30 -5.54
CA TYR A 214 9.11 -20.79 -4.60
C TYR A 214 8.11 -21.75 -5.27
N LEU A 215 7.67 -21.45 -6.48
CA LEU A 215 6.64 -22.21 -7.18
C LEU A 215 7.19 -23.31 -8.09
N ASN A 216 8.49 -23.47 -8.21
CA ASN A 216 9.09 -24.48 -9.08
C ASN A 216 8.67 -25.92 -8.74
N ASN A 217 8.37 -26.20 -7.46
CA ASN A 217 7.96 -27.52 -6.99
C ASN A 217 6.48 -27.83 -7.27
N PHE A 218 5.71 -26.87 -7.79
CA PHE A 218 4.30 -27.08 -8.12
C PHE A 218 4.17 -27.57 -9.57
N PRO A 219 3.31 -28.59 -9.83
CA PRO A 219 3.18 -29.17 -11.14
C PRO A 219 2.52 -28.21 -12.13
N GLY A 220 2.95 -28.28 -13.39
CA GLY A 220 2.35 -27.58 -14.52
C GLY A 220 2.99 -26.24 -14.86
N LYS A 221 2.52 -25.62 -15.95
CA LYS A 221 2.95 -24.28 -16.36
C LYS A 221 2.17 -23.23 -15.58
N ILE A 222 2.78 -22.71 -14.53
CA ILE A 222 2.17 -21.68 -13.70
C ILE A 222 2.26 -20.33 -14.40
N ARG A 223 1.14 -19.64 -14.46
CA ARG A 223 1.04 -18.24 -14.90
C ARG A 223 0.41 -17.43 -13.77
N LEU A 224 1.08 -16.39 -13.39
CA LEU A 224 0.62 -15.43 -12.38
C LEU A 224 0.51 -14.05 -13.03
N THR A 225 -0.38 -13.25 -12.48
CA THR A 225 -0.51 -11.84 -12.85
C THR A 225 -0.30 -10.98 -11.63
N ALA A 226 0.64 -10.05 -11.71
CA ALA A 226 0.79 -9.00 -10.72
C ALA A 226 0.10 -7.72 -11.20
N GLY A 227 -0.59 -7.05 -10.30
CA GLY A 227 -1.01 -5.66 -10.50
C GLY A 227 0.12 -4.73 -10.08
N VAL A 228 0.69 -3.96 -11.00
CA VAL A 228 1.75 -2.98 -10.71
C VAL A 228 1.15 -1.59 -10.76
N PHE A 229 1.24 -0.84 -9.68
CA PHE A 229 0.72 0.51 -9.62
C PHE A 229 1.63 1.49 -10.36
N VAL A 230 1.01 2.38 -11.14
CA VAL A 230 1.67 3.41 -11.93
C VAL A 230 1.05 4.77 -11.60
N ASN A 231 1.88 5.71 -11.22
CA ASN A 231 1.46 7.09 -11.05
C ASN A 231 1.12 7.70 -12.43
N LEU A 232 -0.06 8.30 -12.53
CA LEU A 232 -0.52 8.98 -13.73
C LEU A 232 -0.35 10.51 -13.66
N ARG A 233 0.24 11.02 -12.56
CA ARG A 233 0.53 12.44 -12.42
C ARG A 233 1.69 12.83 -13.32
N SER A 234 1.58 14.02 -13.90
CA SER A 234 2.66 14.66 -14.66
C SER A 234 3.82 15.09 -13.75
N ASP A 235 3.49 15.45 -12.51
CA ASP A 235 4.46 15.97 -11.55
C ASP A 235 5.17 14.81 -10.83
N THR A 236 6.49 14.84 -10.86
CA THR A 236 7.33 13.85 -10.20
C THR A 236 7.83 14.37 -8.85
N GLY A 237 7.84 13.49 -7.85
CA GLY A 237 8.37 13.79 -6.52
C GLY A 237 7.30 13.98 -5.44
N ILE A 238 7.79 14.20 -4.23
CA ILE A 238 6.96 14.51 -3.05
C ILE A 238 6.78 16.03 -3.03
N GLN A 239 5.53 16.46 -3.04
CA GLN A 239 5.21 17.89 -2.95
C GLN A 239 5.38 18.38 -1.51
N PRO A 240 5.81 19.65 -1.28
CA PRO A 240 5.93 20.20 0.05
C PRO A 240 4.60 20.12 0.81
N LEU A 241 4.65 19.63 2.04
CA LEU A 241 3.44 19.45 2.86
C LEU A 241 2.70 20.77 3.10
N ALA A 242 3.43 21.88 3.24
CA ALA A 242 2.86 23.22 3.39
C ALA A 242 1.98 23.61 2.21
N ASP A 243 2.42 23.35 0.98
CA ASP A 243 1.66 23.60 -0.24
C ASP A 243 0.44 22.69 -0.35
N MET A 244 0.57 21.46 0.15
CA MET A 244 -0.54 20.51 0.19
C MET A 244 -1.62 20.91 1.20
N MET A 245 -1.27 21.63 2.26
CA MET A 245 -2.18 22.08 3.33
C MET A 245 -2.78 23.49 3.06
N ALA A 246 -2.27 24.23 2.08
CA ALA A 246 -2.77 25.56 1.74
C ALA A 246 -4.20 25.51 1.18
N LYS A 247 -5.14 26.22 1.84
CA LYS A 247 -6.59 26.06 1.60
C LYS A 247 -7.11 26.55 0.25
N ASN A 248 -6.47 27.52 -0.44
CA ASN A 248 -7.15 28.25 -1.53
C ASN A 248 -6.38 28.40 -2.85
N ASN A 249 -5.17 27.89 -3.00
CA ASN A 249 -4.47 27.95 -4.30
C ASN A 249 -3.35 26.91 -4.40
N SER A 250 -3.50 25.79 -3.71
CA SER A 250 -2.51 24.74 -3.78
C SER A 250 -2.53 24.10 -5.16
N LYS A 251 -1.40 24.19 -5.85
CA LYS A 251 -1.15 23.43 -7.09
C LYS A 251 -1.09 21.91 -6.79
N CYS A 252 -1.09 21.57 -5.51
CA CYS A 252 -1.05 20.20 -5.02
C CYS A 252 -2.39 19.52 -5.20
N ARG A 253 -2.38 18.41 -5.91
CA ARG A 253 -3.58 17.64 -6.18
C ARG A 253 -3.61 16.44 -5.26
N TRP A 254 -4.41 16.51 -4.21
CA TRP A 254 -4.79 15.33 -3.45
C TRP A 254 -5.55 14.36 -4.36
N GLY A 255 -5.30 13.06 -4.23
CA GLY A 255 -6.10 12.12 -4.97
C GLY A 255 -5.38 10.83 -5.35
N ASN A 256 -6.15 9.74 -5.45
CA ASN A 256 -5.71 8.48 -6.03
C ASN A 256 -5.64 8.61 -7.56
N TYR A 257 -4.60 9.26 -8.06
CA TYR A 257 -4.36 9.42 -9.49
C TYR A 257 -3.31 8.42 -9.96
N PHE A 258 -3.67 7.16 -9.85
CA PHE A 258 -2.84 6.05 -10.29
C PHE A 258 -3.69 5.03 -11.04
N SER A 259 -3.04 4.18 -11.79
CA SER A 259 -3.64 3.02 -12.43
C SER A 259 -2.85 1.76 -12.09
N SER A 260 -3.43 0.62 -12.36
CA SER A 260 -2.74 -0.66 -12.26
C SER A 260 -2.45 -1.23 -13.63
N ILE A 261 -1.21 -1.62 -13.84
CA ILE A 261 -0.77 -2.38 -15.02
C ILE A 261 -0.76 -3.86 -14.66
N SER A 262 -1.44 -4.67 -15.46
CA SER A 262 -1.31 -6.13 -15.38
C SER A 262 0.06 -6.56 -15.85
N PHE A 263 0.87 -7.14 -14.97
CA PHE A 263 2.21 -7.63 -15.22
C PHE A 263 2.22 -9.17 -15.16
N PRO A 264 2.42 -9.85 -16.30
CA PRO A 264 2.48 -11.32 -16.32
C PRO A 264 3.80 -11.80 -15.70
N ILE A 265 3.71 -12.67 -14.72
CA ILE A 265 4.84 -13.35 -14.10
C ILE A 265 4.91 -14.77 -14.66
N SER A 266 5.97 -15.06 -15.41
CA SER A 266 6.24 -16.42 -15.90
C SER A 266 7.06 -17.16 -14.86
N VAL A 267 6.48 -18.19 -14.27
CA VAL A 267 7.18 -19.05 -13.31
C VAL A 267 8.01 -20.07 -14.08
N ARG A 268 9.33 -19.87 -14.06
CA ARG A 268 10.29 -20.74 -14.71
C ARG A 268 11.66 -20.49 -14.09
N LEU A 269 12.42 -21.53 -13.80
CA LEU A 269 13.81 -21.38 -13.38
C LEU A 269 14.69 -21.01 -14.59
N GLU A 270 15.45 -19.94 -14.46
CA GLU A 270 16.45 -19.52 -15.42
C GLU A 270 17.85 -19.78 -14.82
N ALA A 271 18.78 -20.25 -15.67
CA ALA A 271 20.15 -20.47 -15.24
C ALA A 271 20.88 -19.16 -14.91
N ASP A 272 20.61 -18.11 -15.67
CA ASP A 272 21.14 -16.78 -15.44
C ASP A 272 20.06 -15.88 -14.80
N PRO A 273 20.27 -15.39 -13.57
CA PRO A 273 19.35 -14.48 -12.90
C PRO A 273 19.06 -13.17 -13.67
N LEU A 274 19.97 -12.70 -14.51
CA LEU A 274 19.82 -11.48 -15.28
C LEU A 274 18.70 -11.59 -16.34
N VAL A 275 18.36 -12.79 -16.73
CA VAL A 275 17.22 -13.05 -17.64
C VAL A 275 15.90 -12.58 -17.05
N TYR A 276 15.69 -12.71 -15.74
CA TYR A 276 14.48 -12.20 -15.09
C TYR A 276 14.38 -10.68 -15.18
N LEU A 277 15.51 -9.99 -14.99
CA LEU A 277 15.60 -8.53 -15.05
C LEU A 277 15.29 -8.02 -16.45
N SER A 278 15.93 -8.62 -17.48
CA SER A 278 15.71 -8.28 -18.88
C SER A 278 14.27 -8.51 -19.32
N LYS A 279 13.65 -9.60 -18.90
CA LYS A 279 12.22 -9.89 -19.16
C LYS A 279 11.30 -8.90 -18.45
N ALA A 280 11.58 -8.54 -17.21
CA ALA A 280 10.81 -7.55 -16.47
C ALA A 280 10.87 -6.19 -17.17
N LYS A 281 12.08 -5.72 -17.52
CA LYS A 281 12.27 -4.46 -18.26
C LYS A 281 11.49 -4.45 -19.57
N SER A 282 11.69 -5.43 -20.44
CA SER A 282 11.02 -5.47 -21.76
C SER A 282 9.49 -5.49 -21.63
N THR A 283 8.97 -6.18 -20.63
CA THR A 283 7.53 -6.22 -20.35
C THR A 283 7.01 -4.87 -19.87
N MET A 284 7.74 -4.22 -18.94
CA MET A 284 7.34 -2.93 -18.40
C MET A 284 7.46 -1.80 -19.43
N ASP A 285 8.53 -1.77 -20.22
CA ASP A 285 8.72 -0.75 -21.27
C ASP A 285 7.56 -0.80 -22.26
N ARG A 286 7.20 -1.98 -22.73
CA ARG A 286 6.04 -2.16 -23.64
C ARG A 286 4.74 -1.68 -23.01
N LYS A 287 4.53 -1.90 -21.71
CA LYS A 287 3.27 -1.55 -21.03
C LYS A 287 3.21 -0.08 -20.59
N LYS A 288 4.32 0.50 -20.13
CA LYS A 288 4.39 1.91 -19.75
C LYS A 288 4.15 2.85 -20.93
N HIS A 289 4.68 2.51 -22.10
CA HIS A 289 4.48 3.29 -23.34
C HIS A 289 3.11 3.06 -23.97
N SER A 290 2.28 2.15 -23.44
CA SER A 290 0.92 1.96 -23.87
C SER A 290 -0.01 2.96 -23.17
N LEU A 291 -1.13 3.28 -23.81
CA LEU A 291 -2.19 4.10 -23.21
C LEU A 291 -3.10 3.30 -22.26
N LEU A 292 -2.81 2.03 -22.06
CA LEU A 292 -3.63 1.14 -21.22
C LEU A 292 -3.83 1.66 -19.79
N PRO A 293 -2.81 2.18 -19.07
CA PRO A 293 -3.01 2.71 -17.72
C PRO A 293 -4.00 3.89 -17.67
N ALA A 294 -3.88 4.82 -18.62
CA ALA A 294 -4.77 5.97 -18.68
C ALA A 294 -6.21 5.55 -19.08
N LEU A 295 -6.34 4.63 -20.02
CA LEU A 295 -7.62 4.07 -20.42
C LEU A 295 -8.29 3.28 -19.30
N ALA A 296 -7.54 2.46 -18.58
CA ALA A 296 -8.04 1.72 -17.43
C ALA A 296 -8.57 2.66 -16.34
N PHE A 297 -7.83 3.74 -16.06
CA PHE A 297 -8.26 4.77 -15.12
C PHE A 297 -9.55 5.45 -15.57
N SER A 298 -9.58 5.97 -16.81
CA SER A 298 -10.76 6.66 -17.37
C SER A 298 -11.98 5.74 -17.50
N SER A 299 -11.78 4.47 -17.88
CA SER A 299 -12.86 3.50 -17.94
C SER A 299 -13.43 3.21 -16.56
N THR A 300 -12.57 3.10 -15.54
CA THR A 300 -13.00 2.91 -14.17
C THR A 300 -13.82 4.10 -13.70
N GLU A 301 -13.35 5.34 -13.88
CA GLU A 301 -14.13 6.54 -13.55
C GLU A 301 -15.46 6.59 -14.29
N PHE A 302 -15.47 6.29 -15.59
CA PHE A 302 -16.70 6.26 -16.39
C PHE A 302 -17.71 5.25 -15.84
N ILE A 303 -17.27 4.03 -15.56
CA ILE A 303 -18.13 2.96 -15.02
C ILE A 303 -18.74 3.38 -13.69
N PHE A 304 -17.93 3.94 -12.77
CA PHE A 304 -18.42 4.36 -11.48
C PHE A 304 -19.35 5.56 -11.54
N ASN A 305 -19.08 6.53 -12.41
CA ASN A 305 -19.92 7.72 -12.57
C ASN A 305 -21.24 7.41 -13.28
N THR A 306 -21.25 6.43 -14.19
CA THR A 306 -22.43 6.10 -15.00
C THR A 306 -23.32 5.04 -14.32
N PHE A 307 -22.71 3.99 -13.78
CA PHE A 307 -23.42 2.82 -13.25
C PHE A 307 -23.38 2.71 -11.73
N GLY A 308 -22.73 3.65 -11.07
CA GLY A 308 -22.62 3.71 -9.61
C GLY A 308 -21.64 2.71 -8.99
N ALA A 309 -21.45 2.84 -7.67
CA ALA A 309 -20.42 2.09 -6.94
C ALA A 309 -20.68 0.57 -6.89
N LYS A 310 -21.95 0.15 -6.85
CA LYS A 310 -22.31 -1.27 -6.71
C LYS A 310 -21.90 -2.08 -7.96
N LEU A 311 -22.28 -1.61 -9.14
CA LEU A 311 -21.92 -2.30 -10.40
C LEU A 311 -20.42 -2.12 -10.70
N GLY A 312 -19.91 -0.90 -10.57
CA GLY A 312 -18.48 -0.61 -10.77
C GLY A 312 -17.59 -1.43 -9.85
N GLY A 313 -17.97 -1.56 -8.57
CA GLY A 313 -17.27 -2.40 -7.60
C GLY A 313 -17.32 -3.89 -7.94
N THR A 314 -18.45 -4.40 -8.42
CA THR A 314 -18.56 -5.80 -8.87
C THR A 314 -17.64 -6.09 -10.07
N LEU A 315 -17.60 -5.19 -11.04
CA LEU A 315 -16.72 -5.32 -12.22
C LEU A 315 -15.25 -5.23 -11.81
N LEU A 316 -14.90 -4.29 -10.93
CA LEU A 316 -13.54 -4.17 -10.42
C LEU A 316 -13.13 -5.40 -9.60
N LYS A 317 -14.01 -5.90 -8.72
CA LYS A 317 -13.76 -7.15 -7.98
C LYS A 317 -13.48 -8.31 -8.93
N ARG A 318 -14.26 -8.43 -10.02
CA ARG A 318 -14.03 -9.47 -11.05
C ARG A 318 -12.71 -9.27 -11.79
N LEU A 319 -12.30 -8.03 -12.04
CA LEU A 319 -11.01 -7.72 -12.65
C LEU A 319 -9.85 -8.08 -11.72
N VAL A 320 -9.94 -7.67 -10.46
CA VAL A 320 -8.94 -7.95 -9.42
C VAL A 320 -8.84 -9.44 -9.11
N SER A 321 -9.95 -10.18 -9.19
CA SER A 321 -9.96 -11.63 -8.95
C SER A 321 -9.05 -12.44 -9.89
N ASN A 322 -8.63 -11.85 -11.01
CA ASN A 322 -7.66 -12.43 -11.93
C ASN A 322 -6.21 -12.00 -11.64
N THR A 323 -5.98 -11.29 -10.54
CA THR A 323 -4.66 -10.83 -10.09
C THR A 323 -4.24 -11.70 -8.91
N THR A 324 -3.02 -12.21 -8.94
CA THR A 324 -2.46 -13.03 -7.86
C THR A 324 -1.86 -12.17 -6.76
N THR A 325 -1.21 -11.08 -7.12
CA THR A 325 -0.51 -10.17 -6.17
C THR A 325 -0.53 -8.74 -6.67
N PHE A 326 -0.39 -7.78 -5.74
CA PHE A 326 -0.07 -6.40 -6.10
C PHE A 326 1.37 -6.07 -5.74
N ILE A 327 1.98 -5.24 -6.58
CA ILE A 327 3.34 -4.73 -6.37
C ILE A 327 3.28 -3.20 -6.41
N SER A 328 3.61 -2.59 -5.29
CA SER A 328 3.66 -1.15 -5.13
C SER A 328 5.11 -0.72 -4.88
N ASN A 329 5.61 0.18 -5.71
CA ASN A 329 6.90 0.84 -5.52
C ASN A 329 6.66 2.31 -5.23
N MET A 330 7.02 2.76 -4.03
CA MET A 330 6.78 4.12 -3.56
C MET A 330 8.08 4.86 -3.36
N ILE A 331 8.13 6.11 -3.81
CA ILE A 331 9.25 7.01 -3.52
C ILE A 331 8.97 7.64 -2.15
N GLY A 332 9.89 7.42 -1.22
CA GLY A 332 9.89 8.08 0.08
C GLY A 332 10.55 9.46 0.04
N PRO A 333 10.56 10.18 1.18
CA PRO A 333 11.22 11.47 1.29
C PRO A 333 12.72 11.37 0.95
N ALA A 334 13.23 12.39 0.26
CA ALA A 334 14.65 12.50 -0.05
C ALA A 334 15.45 12.96 1.16
N ASP A 335 14.84 13.79 1.99
CA ASP A 335 15.43 14.38 3.19
C ASP A 335 15.07 13.57 4.42
N GLU A 336 15.88 13.73 5.47
CA GLU A 336 15.57 13.17 6.78
C GLU A 336 14.30 13.81 7.34
N ILE A 337 13.37 13.00 7.76
CA ILE A 337 12.11 13.44 8.34
C ILE A 337 11.98 12.99 9.78
N SER A 338 11.16 13.69 10.54
CA SER A 338 10.84 13.33 11.91
C SER A 338 9.33 13.22 12.12
N PHE A 339 8.93 12.36 13.03
CA PHE A 339 7.57 12.25 13.52
C PHE A 339 7.47 12.93 14.89
N HIS A 340 6.93 14.14 14.91
CA HIS A 340 6.86 14.98 16.11
C HIS A 340 8.18 15.06 16.89
N GLY A 341 9.28 15.38 16.19
CA GLY A 341 10.61 15.50 16.80
C GLY A 341 11.38 14.17 16.94
N HIS A 342 10.77 13.03 16.69
CA HIS A 342 11.46 11.73 16.67
C HIS A 342 11.97 11.45 15.24
N PRO A 343 13.30 11.44 15.02
CA PRO A 343 13.85 11.15 13.69
C PRO A 343 13.46 9.75 13.20
N ILE A 344 13.02 9.67 11.97
CA ILE A 344 12.57 8.42 11.36
C ILE A 344 13.77 7.66 10.80
N ALA A 345 13.89 6.38 11.14
CA ALA A 345 14.89 5.47 10.59
C ALA A 345 14.41 4.85 9.28
N TYR A 346 13.14 4.39 9.25
CA TYR A 346 12.52 3.84 8.05
C TYR A 346 10.98 3.94 8.11
N ILE A 347 10.34 3.85 6.95
CA ILE A 347 8.88 3.79 6.80
C ILE A 347 8.55 2.62 5.89
N ALA A 348 7.68 1.72 6.35
CA ALA A 348 7.25 0.54 5.61
C ALA A 348 5.71 0.51 5.49
N PRO A 349 5.11 1.20 4.51
CA PRO A 349 3.70 1.10 4.22
C PRO A 349 3.36 -0.22 3.56
N SER A 350 2.23 -0.80 3.92
CA SER A 350 1.67 -1.98 3.28
C SER A 350 0.16 -1.82 3.14
N VAL A 351 -0.41 -2.50 2.15
CA VAL A 351 -1.86 -2.53 1.92
C VAL A 351 -2.36 -3.93 2.16
N TYR A 352 -3.53 -4.08 2.79
CA TYR A 352 -4.15 -5.37 3.03
C TYR A 352 -5.67 -5.28 2.88
N GLY A 353 -6.35 -6.44 2.77
CA GLY A 353 -7.80 -6.52 2.62
C GLY A 353 -8.29 -6.48 1.17
N HIS A 354 -7.40 -6.65 0.18
CA HIS A 354 -7.80 -6.82 -1.22
C HIS A 354 -8.52 -8.16 -1.43
N ALA A 355 -9.61 -8.13 -2.17
CA ALA A 355 -10.35 -9.33 -2.55
C ALA A 355 -9.46 -10.30 -3.36
N HIS A 356 -9.43 -11.57 -2.96
CA HIS A 356 -8.72 -12.66 -3.65
C HIS A 356 -7.19 -12.53 -3.72
N VAL A 357 -6.59 -11.55 -3.09
CA VAL A 357 -5.13 -11.34 -3.08
C VAL A 357 -4.56 -11.88 -1.77
N SER A 358 -3.65 -12.83 -1.88
CA SER A 358 -3.01 -13.45 -0.71
C SER A 358 -1.71 -12.79 -0.30
N ILE A 359 -1.02 -12.16 -1.25
CA ILE A 359 0.30 -11.56 -1.05
C ILE A 359 0.36 -10.20 -1.72
N ASP A 360 0.78 -9.19 -0.97
CA ASP A 360 1.10 -7.86 -1.47
C ASP A 360 2.56 -7.52 -1.19
N TYR A 361 3.23 -6.91 -2.17
CA TYR A 361 4.60 -6.44 -2.05
C TYR A 361 4.63 -4.92 -2.13
N THR A 362 5.21 -4.28 -1.12
CA THR A 362 5.43 -2.85 -1.12
C THR A 362 6.91 -2.55 -0.93
N PHE A 363 7.47 -1.70 -1.80
CA PHE A 363 8.86 -1.29 -1.80
C PHE A 363 8.97 0.22 -1.55
N PRO A 364 8.91 0.68 -0.31
CA PRO A 364 9.17 2.07 0.02
C PRO A 364 10.65 2.36 -0.06
N LYS A 365 11.01 3.55 -0.56
CA LYS A 365 12.39 4.04 -0.64
C LYS A 365 12.55 5.19 0.33
N LEU A 366 13.51 5.10 1.23
CA LEU A 366 13.87 6.16 2.14
C LEU A 366 15.35 6.53 1.92
N CYS A 367 15.65 7.82 1.81
CA CYS A 367 17.03 8.32 1.77
C CYS A 367 17.55 8.51 3.20
N ARG A 368 18.79 8.06 3.45
CA ARG A 368 19.56 8.39 4.64
C ARG A 368 20.73 9.29 4.23
N ASN A 369 21.07 10.27 5.08
CA ASN A 369 22.20 11.20 4.85
C ASN A 369 23.59 10.52 4.90
N ASP A 370 23.67 9.28 5.33
CA ASP A 370 24.89 8.46 5.36
C ASP A 370 25.20 7.76 4.02
N GLY A 371 24.52 8.15 2.94
CA GLY A 371 24.70 7.56 1.61
C GLY A 371 24.01 6.20 1.42
N ASN A 372 23.54 5.59 2.48
CA ASN A 372 22.83 4.33 2.44
C ASN A 372 21.31 4.56 2.31
N LEU A 373 20.79 4.20 1.17
CA LEU A 373 19.35 4.20 0.89
C LEU A 373 18.77 2.82 1.25
N HIS A 374 17.87 2.79 2.18
CA HIS A 374 17.19 1.55 2.54
C HIS A 374 15.88 1.40 1.78
N CYS A 375 15.68 0.24 1.18
CA CYS A 375 14.42 -0.17 0.57
C CYS A 375 13.76 -1.19 1.50
N GLY A 376 12.67 -0.81 2.15
CA GLY A 376 11.88 -1.75 2.94
C GLY A 376 11.02 -2.62 2.02
N ARG A 377 11.03 -3.93 2.23
CA ARG A 377 10.09 -4.88 1.63
C ARG A 377 9.07 -5.25 2.68
N SER A 378 7.82 -4.88 2.47
CA SER A 378 6.70 -5.38 3.27
C SER A 378 6.01 -6.50 2.52
N GLU A 379 5.94 -7.66 3.10
CA GLU A 379 5.17 -8.78 2.58
C GLU A 379 4.02 -9.07 3.54
N CYS A 380 2.82 -9.11 3.04
CA CYS A 380 1.65 -9.55 3.78
C CYS A 380 1.28 -10.94 3.26
N HIS A 381 1.58 -11.97 4.05
CA HIS A 381 1.27 -13.36 3.71
C HIS A 381 0.02 -13.85 4.47
N THR A 382 -0.84 -14.56 3.78
CA THR A 382 -1.78 -15.47 4.45
C THR A 382 -0.99 -16.62 5.07
N LYS A 383 -1.44 -17.15 6.20
CA LYS A 383 -0.82 -18.34 6.80
C LYS A 383 -0.63 -19.42 5.72
N THR A 384 0.60 -19.78 5.46
CA THR A 384 0.92 -20.99 4.69
C THR A 384 0.40 -22.19 5.47
N PRO A 385 -0.28 -23.15 4.84
CA PRO A 385 -0.51 -24.44 5.49
C PRO A 385 0.85 -25.07 5.85
N PRO A 386 0.92 -25.87 6.92
CA PRO A 386 2.15 -26.52 7.33
C PRO A 386 2.75 -27.26 6.14
N ALA A 387 4.06 -27.14 6.01
CA ALA A 387 4.80 -27.92 5.02
C ALA A 387 4.53 -29.41 5.26
N LEU A 388 4.05 -30.08 4.24
CA LEU A 388 4.05 -31.54 4.15
C LEU A 388 5.48 -32.04 3.96
#